data_be3d2c2114ea222c8dd0b1895c9ed26e
#
_entry.id   be3d2c2114ea222c8dd0b1895c9ed26e
#
_cell.length_a   1.000
_cell.length_b   1.000
_cell.length_c   1.000
_cell.angle_alpha   90.00
_cell.angle_beta   90.00
_cell.angle_gamma   90.00
#
_symmetry.space_group_name_H-M   'P 1'
#
loop_
_entity.id
_entity.type
_entity.pdbx_description
1 polymer ?
#
loop_
_entity_poly.entity_id
_entity_poly.type
_entity_poly.pdbx_seq_one_letter_code
_entity_poly.pdbx_strand_id
1 'polypeptide(L)'
;MNVFTPAETAANYAAAGVLKTRQPFLKLLLLGIAAGALIGFPVCVTNMATYAITNASAVRIIAGVLFAFGLGIVVLTGAELFTGNTLLVISLLDRRVTWCAMLRNWGVVYLGNFLGALALSWICARFGWLDAGDGALGAYTMQLAVGKMTMPFGKAFFMGVLCNILVTVAVLASLSAKDAAGRILGAWVPVMFFVVAGFSHSIADMTYCALALFGKSAPACAAAAQAAGSDLSVLTWGHYCLGNMLPVTLGNTAGGGLVGLAAWYCYLRKKG
;
A
#
# COMPACT_ATOMS: atom_id res chain seq x y z
N MET A 1 -27.34 11.00 11.66
CA MET A 1 -26.53 10.63 10.48
C MET A 1 -25.60 9.49 10.88
N ASN A 2 -25.44 8.48 10.02
CA ASN A 2 -24.51 7.36 10.25
C ASN A 2 -23.05 7.68 9.87
N VAL A 3 -22.75 8.95 9.62
CA VAL A 3 -21.42 9.44 9.30
C VAL A 3 -21.06 10.66 10.13
N PHE A 4 -19.76 10.85 10.38
CA PHE A 4 -19.21 12.08 10.89
C PHE A 4 -19.11 13.13 9.77
N THR A 5 -19.25 14.39 10.10
CA THR A 5 -18.97 15.49 9.17
C THR A 5 -17.48 15.50 8.79
N PRO A 6 -17.07 16.12 7.68
CA PRO A 6 -15.64 16.25 7.33
C PRO A 6 -14.79 16.89 8.43
N ALA A 7 -15.34 17.90 9.12
CA ALA A 7 -14.65 18.56 10.24
C ALA A 7 -14.48 17.62 11.44
N GLU A 8 -15.52 16.87 11.82
CA GLU A 8 -15.43 15.88 12.89
C GLU A 8 -14.45 14.76 12.50
N THR A 9 -14.46 14.29 11.25
CA THR A 9 -13.53 13.26 10.77
C THR A 9 -12.08 13.73 10.88
N ALA A 10 -11.79 14.96 10.44
CA ALA A 10 -10.46 15.53 10.56
C ALA A 10 -10.03 15.71 12.03
N ALA A 11 -10.92 16.17 12.91
CA ALA A 11 -10.67 16.30 14.34
C ALA A 11 -10.42 14.95 15.02
N ASN A 12 -11.21 13.93 14.68
CA ASN A 12 -11.06 12.57 15.17
C ASN A 12 -9.71 11.98 14.73
N TYR A 13 -9.30 12.21 13.46
CA TYR A 13 -8.00 11.76 13.00
C TYR A 13 -6.85 12.49 13.72
N ALA A 14 -6.98 13.81 13.93
CA ALA A 14 -5.98 14.59 14.68
C ALA A 14 -5.79 14.04 16.10
N ALA A 15 -6.88 13.64 16.77
CA ALA A 15 -6.82 13.01 18.09
C ALA A 15 -6.23 11.60 18.05
N ALA A 16 -6.64 10.78 17.07
CA ALA A 16 -6.10 9.42 16.87
C ALA A 16 -4.59 9.45 16.60
N GLY A 17 -4.08 10.45 15.88
CA GLY A 17 -2.65 10.62 15.61
C GLY A 17 -1.79 10.74 16.87
N VAL A 18 -2.32 11.33 17.94
CA VAL A 18 -1.64 11.36 19.24
C VAL A 18 -1.45 9.96 19.79
N LEU A 19 -2.48 9.13 19.72
CA LEU A 19 -2.41 7.75 20.20
C LEU A 19 -1.46 6.91 19.34
N LYS A 20 -1.49 7.07 18.01
CA LYS A 20 -0.59 6.39 17.07
C LYS A 20 0.88 6.70 17.34
N THR A 21 1.22 7.96 17.59
CA THR A 21 2.61 8.38 17.83
C THR A 21 3.13 8.02 19.22
N ARG A 22 2.26 7.75 20.20
CA ARG A 22 2.61 7.33 21.57
C ARG A 22 2.72 5.82 21.74
N GLN A 23 2.44 5.02 20.72
CA GLN A 23 2.52 3.55 20.80
C GLN A 23 3.94 3.10 21.16
N PRO A 24 4.11 2.07 22.05
CA PRO A 24 5.40 1.43 22.29
C PRO A 24 5.98 0.87 20.99
N PHE A 25 7.31 0.88 20.87
CA PHE A 25 8.01 0.45 19.64
C PHE A 25 7.57 -0.94 19.16
N LEU A 26 7.60 -1.94 20.03
CA LEU A 26 7.25 -3.33 19.67
C LEU A 26 5.81 -3.46 19.21
N LYS A 27 4.86 -2.81 19.91
CA LYS A 27 3.45 -2.82 19.52
C LYS A 27 3.26 -2.18 18.14
N LEU A 28 3.88 -1.02 17.93
CA LEU A 28 3.81 -0.30 16.65
C LEU A 28 4.42 -1.13 15.50
N LEU A 29 5.55 -1.79 15.75
CA LEU A 29 6.21 -2.66 14.79
C LEU A 29 5.34 -3.87 14.44
N LEU A 30 4.76 -4.55 15.42
CA LEU A 30 3.88 -5.71 15.20
C LEU A 30 2.61 -5.34 14.42
N LEU A 31 1.99 -4.19 14.74
CA LEU A 31 0.86 -3.68 13.97
C LEU A 31 1.26 -3.31 12.53
N GLY A 32 2.49 -2.82 12.34
CA GLY A 32 3.07 -2.59 11.02
C GLY A 32 3.29 -3.90 10.25
N ILE A 33 3.85 -4.95 10.89
CA ILE A 33 4.04 -6.27 10.28
C ILE A 33 2.68 -6.84 9.83
N ALA A 34 1.68 -6.76 10.70
CA ALA A 34 0.33 -7.20 10.37
C ALA A 34 -0.22 -6.46 9.15
N ALA A 35 -0.10 -5.12 9.09
CA ALA A 35 -0.59 -4.33 7.95
C ALA A 35 0.16 -4.66 6.65
N GLY A 36 1.48 -4.87 6.70
CA GLY A 36 2.26 -5.28 5.54
C GLY A 36 1.79 -6.60 4.94
N ALA A 37 1.56 -7.61 5.79
CA ALA A 37 0.99 -8.88 5.38
C ALA A 37 -0.44 -8.73 4.87
N LEU A 38 -1.30 -7.96 5.58
CA LEU A 38 -2.69 -7.74 5.19
C LEU A 38 -2.84 -6.99 3.86
N ILE A 39 -1.89 -6.14 3.46
CA ILE A 39 -1.83 -5.56 2.11
C ILE A 39 -1.20 -6.53 1.11
N GLY A 40 -0.33 -7.42 1.57
CA GLY A 40 0.26 -8.47 0.73
C GLY A 40 -0.74 -9.54 0.28
N PHE A 41 -1.68 -9.94 1.15
CA PHE A 41 -2.72 -10.92 0.76
C PHE A 41 -3.54 -10.51 -0.46
N PRO A 42 -4.09 -9.28 -0.56
CA PRO A 42 -4.73 -8.82 -1.79
C PRO A 42 -3.84 -8.86 -3.02
N VAL A 43 -2.53 -8.61 -2.91
CA VAL A 43 -1.57 -8.80 -4.02
C VAL A 43 -1.57 -10.25 -4.48
N CYS A 44 -1.46 -11.20 -3.55
CA CYS A 44 -1.51 -12.62 -3.88
C CYS A 44 -2.85 -13.01 -4.51
N VAL A 45 -3.97 -12.58 -3.92
CA VAL A 45 -5.31 -12.87 -4.44
C VAL A 45 -5.50 -12.33 -5.84
N THR A 46 -5.09 -11.08 -6.10
CA THR A 46 -5.22 -10.47 -7.43
C THR A 46 -4.35 -11.15 -8.47
N ASN A 47 -3.08 -11.48 -8.14
CA ASN A 47 -2.20 -12.19 -9.05
C ASN A 47 -2.77 -13.57 -9.41
N MET A 48 -3.24 -14.33 -8.41
CA MET A 48 -3.86 -15.64 -8.64
C MET A 48 -5.13 -15.53 -9.49
N ALA A 49 -5.95 -14.51 -9.27
CA ALA A 49 -7.18 -14.31 -10.02
C ALA A 49 -6.97 -13.84 -11.47
N THR A 50 -5.80 -13.25 -11.77
CA THR A 50 -5.61 -12.54 -13.06
C THR A 50 -4.50 -13.10 -13.95
N TYR A 51 -3.60 -13.96 -13.46
CA TYR A 51 -2.42 -14.41 -14.20
C TYR A 51 -2.74 -15.09 -15.55
N ALA A 52 -3.90 -15.75 -15.66
CA ALA A 52 -4.34 -16.44 -16.89
C ALA A 52 -5.28 -15.59 -17.77
N ILE A 53 -5.58 -14.35 -17.37
CA ILE A 53 -6.48 -13.46 -18.13
C ILE A 53 -5.66 -12.61 -19.10
N THR A 54 -5.99 -12.67 -20.38
CA THR A 54 -5.30 -11.91 -21.45
C THR A 54 -5.87 -10.52 -21.69
N ASN A 55 -7.14 -10.27 -21.32
CA ASN A 55 -7.78 -8.97 -21.51
C ASN A 55 -7.32 -8.00 -20.43
N ALA A 56 -6.52 -7.01 -20.83
CA ALA A 56 -5.92 -6.03 -19.91
C ALA A 56 -6.95 -5.21 -19.11
N SER A 57 -8.10 -4.86 -19.70
CA SER A 57 -9.15 -4.12 -19.00
C SER A 57 -9.84 -4.98 -17.94
N ALA A 58 -10.11 -6.24 -18.26
CA ALA A 58 -10.67 -7.21 -17.29
C ALA A 58 -9.72 -7.43 -16.12
N VAL A 59 -8.41 -7.62 -16.37
CA VAL A 59 -7.37 -7.72 -15.34
C VAL A 59 -7.42 -6.53 -14.39
N ARG A 60 -7.47 -5.31 -14.91
CA ARG A 60 -7.51 -4.08 -14.07
C ARG A 60 -8.76 -3.98 -13.21
N ILE A 61 -9.93 -4.29 -13.77
CA ILE A 61 -11.19 -4.23 -13.04
C ILE A 61 -11.21 -5.29 -11.94
N ILE A 62 -10.87 -6.55 -12.26
CA ILE A 62 -10.83 -7.65 -11.29
C ILE A 62 -9.82 -7.35 -10.18
N ALA A 63 -8.61 -6.91 -10.54
CA ALA A 63 -7.60 -6.52 -9.57
C ALA A 63 -8.09 -5.38 -8.67
N GLY A 64 -8.73 -4.36 -9.23
CA GLY A 64 -9.29 -3.24 -8.47
C GLY A 64 -10.33 -3.67 -7.45
N VAL A 65 -11.28 -4.51 -7.88
CA VAL A 65 -12.34 -5.04 -7.02
C VAL A 65 -11.76 -5.87 -5.87
N LEU A 66 -10.86 -6.82 -6.16
CA LEU A 66 -10.33 -7.75 -5.16
C LEU A 66 -9.32 -7.07 -4.22
N PHE A 67 -8.41 -6.27 -4.76
CA PHE A 67 -7.37 -5.61 -3.96
C PHE A 67 -7.95 -4.64 -2.93
N ALA A 68 -9.03 -3.95 -3.27
CA ALA A 68 -9.55 -2.85 -2.48
C ALA A 68 -10.05 -3.26 -1.08
N PHE A 69 -10.41 -4.52 -0.86
CA PHE A 69 -10.80 -5.02 0.46
C PHE A 69 -9.65 -4.98 1.48
N GLY A 70 -8.39 -5.02 1.03
CA GLY A 70 -7.23 -5.03 1.91
C GLY A 70 -7.17 -3.85 2.87
N LEU A 71 -7.43 -2.62 2.40
CA LEU A 71 -7.43 -1.45 3.27
C LEU A 71 -8.58 -1.49 4.29
N GLY A 72 -9.76 -1.99 3.90
CA GLY A 72 -10.88 -2.17 4.81
C GLY A 72 -10.52 -3.07 6.00
N ILE A 73 -9.84 -4.19 5.73
CA ILE A 73 -9.36 -5.11 6.76
C ILE A 73 -8.32 -4.42 7.66
N VAL A 74 -7.35 -3.70 7.09
CA VAL A 74 -6.35 -2.95 7.87
C VAL A 74 -7.00 -1.95 8.82
N VAL A 75 -8.01 -1.20 8.36
CA VAL A 75 -8.72 -0.22 9.20
C VAL A 75 -9.51 -0.91 10.32
N LEU A 76 -10.22 -2.00 10.01
CA LEU A 76 -11.04 -2.72 11.00
C LEU A 76 -10.21 -3.44 12.05
N THR A 77 -9.05 -3.97 11.68
CA THR A 77 -8.14 -4.66 12.61
C THR A 77 -7.27 -3.70 13.42
N GLY A 78 -7.24 -2.42 13.08
CA GLY A 78 -6.38 -1.42 13.72
C GLY A 78 -4.89 -1.62 13.42
N ALA A 79 -4.55 -2.33 12.35
CA ALA A 79 -3.18 -2.48 11.89
C ALA A 79 -2.64 -1.13 11.37
N GLU A 80 -1.32 -0.94 11.47
CA GLU A 80 -0.67 0.33 11.17
C GLU A 80 -0.06 0.32 9.77
N LEU A 81 -0.62 1.14 8.88
CA LEU A 81 -0.20 1.24 7.48
C LEU A 81 0.48 2.59 7.21
N PHE A 82 1.72 2.56 6.72
CA PHE A 82 2.53 3.75 6.47
C PHE A 82 1.81 4.78 5.58
N THR A 83 1.22 4.34 4.47
CA THR A 83 0.53 5.23 3.52
C THR A 83 -0.67 5.93 4.15
N GLY A 84 -1.43 5.24 5.01
CA GLY A 84 -2.49 5.86 5.81
C GLY A 84 -1.95 6.79 6.90
N ASN A 85 -0.79 6.45 7.49
CA ASN A 85 -0.17 7.27 8.52
C ASN A 85 0.50 8.55 7.99
N THR A 86 0.62 8.73 6.68
CA THR A 86 1.02 10.03 6.11
C THR A 86 0.04 11.15 6.48
N LEU A 87 -1.22 10.83 6.79
CA LEU A 87 -2.20 11.76 7.37
C LEU A 87 -1.83 12.28 8.77
N LEU A 88 -0.80 11.77 9.46
CA LEU A 88 -0.30 12.35 10.71
C LEU A 88 0.12 13.82 10.55
N VAL A 89 0.31 14.27 9.32
CA VAL A 89 0.45 15.70 8.98
C VAL A 89 -0.72 16.53 9.53
N ILE A 90 -1.94 15.99 9.58
CA ILE A 90 -3.10 16.66 10.21
C ILE A 90 -2.81 16.95 11.69
N SER A 91 -2.36 15.93 12.43
CA SER A 91 -2.05 16.06 13.87
C SER A 91 -0.84 16.96 14.13
N LEU A 92 0.14 16.95 13.22
CA LEU A 92 1.32 17.80 13.26
C LEU A 92 0.94 19.28 13.07
N LEU A 93 0.17 19.59 12.03
CA LEU A 93 -0.28 20.96 11.72
C LEU A 93 -1.25 21.51 12.79
N ASP A 94 -2.04 20.61 13.41
CA ASP A 94 -2.90 20.92 14.55
C ASP A 94 -2.11 21.01 15.88
N ARG A 95 -0.77 20.95 15.82
CA ARG A 95 0.18 21.06 16.96
C ARG A 95 -0.04 20.02 18.06
N ARG A 96 -0.64 18.88 17.77
CA ARG A 96 -0.87 17.78 18.73
C ARG A 96 0.27 16.80 18.82
N VAL A 97 1.09 16.70 17.78
CA VAL A 97 2.27 15.82 17.72
C VAL A 97 3.50 16.60 17.24
N THR A 98 4.68 16.11 17.58
CA THR A 98 5.94 16.69 17.13
C THR A 98 6.42 16.02 15.84
N TRP A 99 7.29 16.69 15.09
CA TRP A 99 7.97 16.12 13.93
C TRP A 99 8.67 14.79 14.25
N CYS A 100 9.43 14.75 15.35
CA CYS A 100 10.14 13.55 15.77
C CYS A 100 9.20 12.38 16.04
N ALA A 101 8.05 12.63 16.69
CA ALA A 101 7.06 11.60 16.98
C ALA A 101 6.41 11.06 15.69
N MET A 102 6.09 11.94 14.73
CA MET A 102 5.56 11.57 13.44
C MET A 102 6.57 10.75 12.63
N LEU A 103 7.81 11.22 12.51
CA LEU A 103 8.85 10.52 11.74
C LEU A 103 9.22 9.17 12.38
N ARG A 104 9.24 9.08 13.72
CA ARG A 104 9.38 7.80 14.43
C ARG A 104 8.25 6.83 14.07
N ASN A 105 7.00 7.30 14.09
CA ASN A 105 5.87 6.47 13.69
C ASN A 105 6.02 5.99 12.25
N TRP A 106 6.30 6.89 11.32
CA TRP A 106 6.48 6.53 9.91
C TRP A 106 7.60 5.51 9.71
N GLY A 107 8.78 5.71 10.32
CA GLY A 107 9.90 4.80 10.18
C GLY A 107 9.63 3.40 10.73
N VAL A 108 9.06 3.31 11.94
CA VAL A 108 8.74 2.02 12.58
C VAL A 108 7.64 1.27 11.82
N VAL A 109 6.58 1.99 11.42
CA VAL A 109 5.48 1.38 10.65
C VAL A 109 5.95 0.94 9.27
N TYR A 110 6.75 1.75 8.57
CA TYR A 110 7.30 1.40 7.26
C TYR A 110 8.17 0.13 7.33
N LEU A 111 9.05 0.06 8.33
CA LEU A 111 9.84 -1.14 8.60
C LEU A 111 8.94 -2.35 8.89
N GLY A 112 7.94 -2.19 9.72
CA GLY A 112 6.96 -3.25 10.00
C GLY A 112 6.24 -3.72 8.74
N ASN A 113 5.73 -2.79 7.93
CA ASN A 113 5.05 -3.12 6.68
C ASN A 113 5.99 -3.89 5.72
N PHE A 114 7.27 -3.48 5.63
CA PHE A 114 8.26 -4.18 4.83
C PHE A 114 8.49 -5.62 5.32
N LEU A 115 8.69 -5.80 6.62
CA LEU A 115 8.89 -7.14 7.22
C LEU A 115 7.67 -8.05 7.00
N GLY A 116 6.46 -7.52 7.15
CA GLY A 116 5.22 -8.28 6.91
C GLY A 116 5.06 -8.71 5.45
N ALA A 117 5.34 -7.79 4.51
CA ALA A 117 5.32 -8.08 3.09
C ALA A 117 6.39 -9.12 2.70
N LEU A 118 7.62 -8.99 3.25
CA LEU A 118 8.70 -9.96 3.02
C LEU A 118 8.35 -11.35 3.54
N ALA A 119 7.85 -11.45 4.77
CA ALA A 119 7.50 -12.72 5.39
C ALA A 119 6.43 -13.47 4.56
N LEU A 120 5.36 -12.78 4.17
CA LEU A 120 4.33 -13.35 3.30
C LEU A 120 4.90 -13.79 1.95
N SER A 121 5.68 -12.93 1.30
CA SER A 121 6.27 -13.21 0.00
C SER A 121 7.23 -14.38 0.04
N TRP A 122 8.04 -14.50 1.10
CA TRP A 122 8.94 -15.62 1.30
C TRP A 122 8.19 -16.94 1.48
N ILE A 123 7.12 -16.95 2.29
CA ILE A 123 6.27 -18.13 2.48
C ILE A 123 5.66 -18.56 1.14
N CYS A 124 5.04 -17.64 0.39
CA CYS A 124 4.44 -17.93 -0.91
C CYS A 124 5.46 -18.50 -1.91
N ALA A 125 6.64 -17.89 -2.01
CA ALA A 125 7.68 -18.34 -2.93
C ALA A 125 8.30 -19.67 -2.50
N ARG A 126 8.51 -19.88 -1.18
CA ARG A 126 9.21 -21.08 -0.68
C ARG A 126 8.35 -22.33 -0.72
N PHE A 127 7.06 -22.21 -0.57
CA PHE A 127 6.13 -23.34 -0.48
C PHE A 127 5.29 -23.58 -1.73
N GLY A 128 5.76 -23.11 -2.90
CA GLY A 128 5.23 -23.49 -4.20
C GLY A 128 3.97 -22.75 -4.63
N TRP A 129 3.57 -21.67 -3.94
CA TRP A 129 2.39 -20.91 -4.38
C TRP A 129 2.58 -20.27 -5.76
N LEU A 130 3.81 -19.89 -6.13
CA LEU A 130 4.14 -19.31 -7.43
C LEU A 130 4.16 -20.35 -8.57
N ASP A 131 4.16 -21.66 -8.27
CA ASP A 131 4.26 -22.72 -9.26
C ASP A 131 2.92 -22.99 -9.98
N ALA A 132 1.84 -22.35 -9.56
CA ALA A 132 0.53 -22.50 -10.19
C ALA A 132 0.59 -22.26 -11.70
N GLY A 133 -0.09 -23.13 -12.45
CA GLY A 133 -0.08 -23.12 -13.93
C GLY A 133 1.32 -23.38 -14.53
N ASP A 134 2.05 -24.36 -13.95
CA ASP A 134 3.42 -24.72 -14.39
C ASP A 134 4.39 -23.53 -14.37
N GLY A 135 4.28 -22.68 -13.33
CA GLY A 135 5.11 -21.48 -13.16
C GLY A 135 4.56 -20.21 -13.83
N ALA A 136 3.42 -20.27 -14.49
CA ALA A 136 2.82 -19.12 -15.16
C ALA A 136 2.46 -17.98 -14.17
N LEU A 137 1.99 -18.30 -12.95
CA LEU A 137 1.76 -17.32 -11.91
C LEU A 137 3.06 -16.60 -11.50
N GLY A 138 4.15 -17.36 -11.36
CA GLY A 138 5.47 -16.81 -11.07
C GLY A 138 5.96 -15.89 -12.19
N ALA A 139 5.82 -16.30 -13.43
CA ALA A 139 6.17 -15.49 -14.61
C ALA A 139 5.38 -14.18 -14.66
N TYR A 140 4.07 -14.24 -14.48
CA TYR A 140 3.20 -13.06 -14.40
C TYR A 140 3.62 -12.10 -13.28
N THR A 141 3.90 -12.63 -12.10
CA THR A 141 4.35 -11.85 -10.94
C THR A 141 5.70 -11.17 -11.22
N MET A 142 6.65 -11.88 -11.86
CA MET A 142 7.94 -11.30 -12.25
C MET A 142 7.78 -10.20 -13.30
N GLN A 143 6.92 -10.39 -14.29
CA GLN A 143 6.63 -9.37 -15.31
C GLN A 143 6.08 -8.08 -14.68
N LEU A 144 5.15 -8.19 -13.73
CA LEU A 144 4.64 -7.04 -13.00
C LEU A 144 5.75 -6.33 -12.22
N ALA A 145 6.61 -7.07 -11.54
CA ALA A 145 7.72 -6.51 -10.75
C ALA A 145 8.76 -5.83 -11.65
N VAL A 146 9.14 -6.43 -12.78
CA VAL A 146 10.03 -5.79 -13.78
C VAL A 146 9.46 -4.45 -14.21
N GLY A 147 8.19 -4.40 -14.60
CA GLY A 147 7.54 -3.14 -15.00
C GLY A 147 7.53 -2.07 -13.91
N LYS A 148 7.43 -2.48 -12.63
CA LYS A 148 7.53 -1.57 -11.49
C LYS A 148 8.95 -1.08 -11.21
N MET A 149 9.95 -1.96 -11.32
CA MET A 149 11.35 -1.65 -11.03
C MET A 149 12.03 -0.84 -12.13
N THR A 150 11.52 -0.92 -13.38
CA THR A 150 12.05 -0.19 -14.53
C THR A 150 11.33 1.12 -14.84
N MET A 151 10.32 1.47 -14.02
CA MET A 151 9.59 2.71 -14.22
C MET A 151 10.53 3.92 -13.99
N PRO A 152 10.56 4.91 -14.91
CA PRO A 152 11.33 6.13 -14.70
C PRO A 152 10.97 6.82 -13.37
N PHE A 153 11.98 7.34 -12.66
CA PHE A 153 11.83 7.92 -11.31
C PHE A 153 10.66 8.92 -11.22
N GLY A 154 10.61 9.89 -12.13
CA GLY A 154 9.54 10.91 -12.14
C GLY A 154 8.15 10.29 -12.32
N LYS A 155 8.02 9.29 -13.20
CA LYS A 155 6.76 8.56 -13.39
C LYS A 155 6.36 7.80 -12.12
N ALA A 156 7.29 7.05 -11.54
CA ALA A 156 7.06 6.30 -10.30
C ALA A 156 6.65 7.23 -9.15
N PHE A 157 7.32 8.39 -9.02
CA PHE A 157 6.99 9.41 -8.02
C PHE A 157 5.56 9.94 -8.20
N PHE A 158 5.19 10.42 -9.40
CA PHE A 158 3.85 10.97 -9.62
C PHE A 158 2.74 9.92 -9.55
N MET A 159 3.00 8.68 -10.01
CA MET A 159 2.07 7.56 -9.79
C MET A 159 1.89 7.27 -8.28
N GLY A 160 2.95 7.44 -7.50
CA GLY A 160 2.90 7.38 -6.04
C GLY A 160 2.07 8.50 -5.42
N VAL A 161 2.24 9.75 -5.87
CA VAL A 161 1.43 10.90 -5.41
C VAL A 161 -0.06 10.64 -5.62
N LEU A 162 -0.45 10.30 -6.86
CA LEU A 162 -1.85 10.06 -7.21
C LEU A 162 -2.46 8.88 -6.44
N CYS A 163 -1.68 7.82 -6.24
CA CYS A 163 -2.10 6.69 -5.43
C CYS A 163 -2.42 7.12 -4.00
N ASN A 164 -1.51 7.82 -3.33
CA ASN A 164 -1.69 8.09 -1.91
C ASN A 164 -2.67 9.24 -1.62
N ILE A 165 -2.98 10.09 -2.58
CA ILE A 165 -4.17 10.96 -2.52
C ILE A 165 -5.41 10.07 -2.32
N LEU A 166 -5.59 9.04 -3.16
CA LEU A 166 -6.75 8.15 -3.07
C LEU A 166 -6.73 7.27 -1.81
N VAL A 167 -5.58 6.74 -1.40
CA VAL A 167 -5.45 5.95 -0.16
C VAL A 167 -5.82 6.79 1.07
N THR A 168 -5.35 8.02 1.15
CA THR A 168 -5.64 8.88 2.31
C THR A 168 -7.09 9.39 2.31
N VAL A 169 -7.66 9.65 1.14
CA VAL A 169 -9.11 9.87 1.00
C VAL A 169 -9.89 8.65 1.44
N ALA A 170 -9.46 7.43 1.07
CA ALA A 170 -10.07 6.17 1.51
C ALA A 170 -10.04 6.02 3.04
N VAL A 171 -8.92 6.36 3.69
CA VAL A 171 -8.80 6.35 5.15
C VAL A 171 -9.78 7.33 5.78
N LEU A 172 -9.85 8.58 5.30
CA LEU A 172 -10.78 9.57 5.83
C LEU A 172 -12.24 9.17 5.59
N ALA A 173 -12.58 8.68 4.40
CA ALA A 173 -13.91 8.20 4.08
C ALA A 173 -14.31 6.99 4.96
N SER A 174 -13.40 6.05 5.17
CA SER A 174 -13.61 4.93 6.07
C SER A 174 -13.85 5.39 7.52
N LEU A 175 -13.05 6.33 8.01
CA LEU A 175 -13.17 6.86 9.38
C LEU A 175 -14.37 7.78 9.57
N SER A 176 -14.97 8.30 8.50
CA SER A 176 -16.23 9.06 8.61
C SER A 176 -17.42 8.16 8.93
N ALA A 177 -17.39 6.89 8.55
CA ALA A 177 -18.46 5.94 8.83
C ALA A 177 -18.42 5.46 10.29
N LYS A 178 -19.63 5.27 10.87
CA LYS A 178 -19.84 4.82 12.26
C LYS A 178 -20.08 3.31 12.38
N ASP A 179 -20.26 2.62 11.27
CA ASP A 179 -20.47 1.18 11.21
C ASP A 179 -19.39 0.47 10.36
N ALA A 180 -19.27 -0.85 10.51
CA ALA A 180 -18.25 -1.64 9.86
C ALA A 180 -18.41 -1.68 8.33
N ALA A 181 -19.64 -1.80 7.83
CA ALA A 181 -19.91 -1.87 6.39
C ALA A 181 -19.56 -0.54 5.70
N GLY A 182 -19.97 0.58 6.31
CA GLY A 182 -19.59 1.92 5.83
C GLY A 182 -18.07 2.14 5.83
N ARG A 183 -17.36 1.63 6.83
CA ARG A 183 -15.89 1.68 6.88
C ARG A 183 -15.24 0.90 5.76
N ILE A 184 -15.73 -0.32 5.49
CA ILE A 184 -15.22 -1.14 4.38
C ILE A 184 -15.48 -0.43 3.04
N LEU A 185 -16.71 0.01 2.78
CA LEU A 185 -17.07 0.67 1.53
C LEU A 185 -16.33 2.00 1.32
N GLY A 186 -16.18 2.79 2.39
CA GLY A 186 -15.41 4.04 2.35
C GLY A 186 -13.94 3.84 2.01
N ALA A 187 -13.34 2.74 2.47
CA ALA A 187 -11.99 2.35 2.08
C ALA A 187 -11.97 1.79 0.65
N TRP A 188 -12.91 0.95 0.30
CA TRP A 188 -12.92 0.13 -0.92
C TRP A 188 -12.97 0.96 -2.20
N VAL A 189 -13.87 1.94 -2.30
CA VAL A 189 -14.10 2.70 -3.54
C VAL A 189 -12.86 3.47 -4.02
N PRO A 190 -12.20 4.32 -3.19
CA PRO A 190 -11.01 5.04 -3.68
C PRO A 190 -9.82 4.11 -3.92
N VAL A 191 -9.71 2.99 -3.18
CA VAL A 191 -8.65 1.99 -3.39
C VAL A 191 -8.87 1.31 -4.74
N MET A 192 -10.09 0.90 -5.07
CA MET A 192 -10.42 0.34 -6.38
C MET A 192 -9.99 1.30 -7.51
N PHE A 193 -10.23 2.59 -7.36
CA PHE A 193 -9.88 3.59 -8.38
C PHE A 193 -8.38 3.65 -8.63
N PHE A 194 -7.53 3.69 -7.59
CA PHE A 194 -6.09 3.76 -7.84
C PHE A 194 -5.53 2.46 -8.44
N VAL A 195 -6.10 1.29 -8.11
CA VAL A 195 -5.67 0.02 -8.68
C VAL A 195 -6.05 -0.07 -10.16
N VAL A 196 -7.30 0.26 -10.49
CA VAL A 196 -7.76 0.29 -11.90
C VAL A 196 -6.95 1.28 -12.74
N ALA A 197 -6.66 2.47 -12.19
CA ALA A 197 -5.83 3.47 -12.84
C ALA A 197 -4.36 3.07 -12.98
N GLY A 198 -3.89 2.08 -12.23
CA GLY A 198 -2.51 1.60 -12.27
C GLY A 198 -1.51 2.49 -11.52
N PHE A 199 -1.98 3.22 -10.49
CA PHE A 199 -1.12 4.02 -9.63
C PHE A 199 -0.30 3.14 -8.68
N SER A 200 0.83 3.64 -8.20
CA SER A 200 1.80 2.84 -7.43
C SER A 200 1.67 3.03 -5.94
N HIS A 201 1.47 1.93 -5.21
CA HIS A 201 1.36 1.89 -3.76
C HIS A 201 2.59 1.23 -3.16
N SER A 202 3.43 1.98 -2.43
CA SER A 202 4.72 1.51 -1.94
C SER A 202 4.64 0.21 -1.13
N ILE A 203 3.62 0.06 -0.26
CA ILE A 203 3.49 -1.14 0.58
C ILE A 203 3.01 -2.36 -0.23
N ALA A 204 2.13 -2.17 -1.22
CA ALA A 204 1.77 -3.25 -2.15
C ALA A 204 2.96 -3.65 -3.01
N ASP A 205 3.74 -2.67 -3.47
CA ASP A 205 4.94 -2.90 -4.28
C ASP A 205 6.01 -3.69 -3.51
N MET A 206 6.08 -3.58 -2.16
CA MET A 206 6.92 -4.45 -1.33
C MET A 206 6.60 -5.94 -1.56
N THR A 207 5.32 -6.29 -1.66
CA THR A 207 4.91 -7.69 -1.90
C THR A 207 5.12 -8.09 -3.36
N TYR A 208 4.72 -7.27 -4.35
CA TYR A 208 4.95 -7.58 -5.77
C TYR A 208 6.43 -7.84 -6.06
N CYS A 209 7.30 -6.94 -5.60
CA CYS A 209 8.72 -7.04 -5.85
C CYS A 209 9.39 -8.18 -5.07
N ALA A 210 9.01 -8.38 -3.80
CA ALA A 210 9.57 -9.46 -3.00
C ALA A 210 9.16 -10.85 -3.51
N LEU A 211 7.90 -11.04 -3.93
CA LEU A 211 7.46 -12.29 -4.58
C LEU A 211 8.31 -12.62 -5.81
N ALA A 212 8.57 -11.62 -6.66
CA ALA A 212 9.40 -11.80 -7.85
C ALA A 212 10.86 -12.10 -7.51
N LEU A 213 11.42 -11.37 -6.53
CA LEU A 213 12.82 -11.55 -6.09
C LEU A 213 13.05 -12.93 -5.47
N PHE A 214 12.10 -13.44 -4.67
CA PHE A 214 12.17 -14.78 -4.11
C PHE A 214 11.82 -15.85 -5.15
N GLY A 215 10.79 -15.62 -5.99
CA GLY A 215 10.34 -16.55 -7.01
C GLY A 215 11.35 -16.76 -8.14
N LYS A 216 12.24 -15.81 -8.41
CA LYS A 216 13.30 -15.91 -9.40
C LYS A 216 14.23 -17.14 -9.19
N SER A 217 14.33 -17.64 -7.96
CA SER A 217 15.11 -18.85 -7.65
C SER A 217 14.38 -20.15 -7.98
N ALA A 218 13.07 -20.13 -8.28
CA ALA A 218 12.30 -21.29 -8.71
C ALA A 218 12.48 -21.55 -10.22
N PRO A 219 13.09 -22.69 -10.64
CA PRO A 219 13.46 -22.89 -12.05
C PRO A 219 12.28 -22.82 -13.03
N ALA A 220 11.14 -23.39 -12.67
CA ALA A 220 9.93 -23.37 -13.51
C ALA A 220 9.42 -21.92 -13.72
N CYS A 221 9.33 -21.14 -12.66
CA CYS A 221 8.90 -19.74 -12.71
C CYS A 221 9.87 -18.89 -13.55
N ALA A 222 11.19 -19.06 -13.35
CA ALA A 222 12.21 -18.32 -14.08
C ALA A 222 12.19 -18.67 -15.58
N ALA A 223 12.08 -19.95 -15.93
CA ALA A 223 11.98 -20.41 -17.33
C ALA A 223 10.73 -19.87 -18.01
N ALA A 224 9.56 -19.93 -17.33
CA ALA A 224 8.31 -19.39 -17.87
C ALA A 224 8.39 -17.86 -18.04
N ALA A 225 9.01 -17.13 -17.13
CA ALA A 225 9.19 -15.68 -17.24
C ALA A 225 10.11 -15.29 -18.39
N GLN A 226 11.22 -16.01 -18.59
CA GLN A 226 12.12 -15.81 -19.73
C GLN A 226 11.44 -16.13 -21.07
N ALA A 227 10.68 -17.22 -21.13
CA ALA A 227 9.90 -17.57 -22.32
C ALA A 227 8.85 -16.49 -22.66
N ALA A 228 8.31 -15.80 -21.64
CA ALA A 228 7.42 -14.65 -21.80
C ALA A 228 8.17 -13.31 -22.09
N GLY A 229 9.49 -13.33 -22.29
CA GLY A 229 10.28 -12.16 -22.64
C GLY A 229 10.63 -11.24 -21.49
N SER A 230 10.51 -11.68 -20.23
CA SER A 230 10.88 -10.87 -19.07
C SER A 230 12.40 -10.81 -18.86
N ASP A 231 12.94 -9.61 -18.69
CA ASP A 231 14.35 -9.41 -18.31
C ASP A 231 14.52 -9.63 -16.80
N LEU A 232 14.98 -10.82 -16.43
CA LEU A 232 15.20 -11.17 -15.02
C LEU A 232 16.48 -10.54 -14.42
N SER A 233 17.35 -9.92 -15.23
CA SER A 233 18.54 -9.22 -14.73
C SER A 233 18.17 -8.00 -13.87
N VAL A 234 16.99 -7.40 -14.16
CA VAL A 234 16.42 -6.27 -13.42
C VAL A 234 15.95 -6.69 -12.01
N LEU A 235 15.58 -7.96 -11.81
CA LEU A 235 15.09 -8.45 -10.52
C LEU A 235 16.25 -8.55 -9.53
N THR A 236 16.63 -7.41 -8.97
CA THR A 236 17.63 -7.25 -7.90
C THR A 236 17.11 -6.34 -6.80
N TRP A 237 17.59 -6.53 -5.58
CA TRP A 237 17.25 -5.64 -4.47
C TRP A 237 17.65 -4.17 -4.74
N GLY A 238 18.76 -3.96 -5.46
CA GLY A 238 19.22 -2.61 -5.84
C GLY A 238 18.21 -1.91 -6.77
N HIS A 239 17.75 -2.58 -7.83
CA HIS A 239 16.73 -2.03 -8.73
C HIS A 239 15.39 -1.80 -7.99
N TYR A 240 15.00 -2.74 -7.12
CA TYR A 240 13.80 -2.54 -6.32
C TYR A 240 13.91 -1.30 -5.42
N CYS A 241 15.00 -1.17 -4.67
CA CYS A 241 15.17 -0.05 -3.74
C CYS A 241 15.21 1.31 -4.46
N LEU A 242 15.99 1.41 -5.54
CA LEU A 242 16.22 2.69 -6.23
C LEU A 242 15.19 2.99 -7.32
N GLY A 243 14.74 1.98 -8.06
CA GLY A 243 13.82 2.14 -9.18
C GLY A 243 12.34 2.19 -8.78
N ASN A 244 11.98 1.57 -7.65
CA ASN A 244 10.58 1.53 -7.20
C ASN A 244 10.40 2.06 -5.79
N MET A 245 10.99 1.41 -4.79
CA MET A 245 10.72 1.70 -3.37
C MET A 245 10.95 3.17 -3.03
N LEU A 246 12.07 3.74 -3.41
CA LEU A 246 12.41 5.14 -3.11
C LEU A 246 11.44 6.13 -3.79
N PRO A 247 11.30 6.15 -5.14
CA PRO A 247 10.44 7.15 -5.79
C PRO A 247 8.97 7.01 -5.42
N VAL A 248 8.44 5.78 -5.30
CA VAL A 248 7.04 5.56 -4.95
C VAL A 248 6.76 5.96 -3.51
N THR A 249 7.68 5.66 -2.56
CA THR A 249 7.51 6.07 -1.15
C THR A 249 7.53 7.57 -1.00
N LEU A 250 8.44 8.28 -1.68
CA LEU A 250 8.45 9.75 -1.69
C LEU A 250 7.15 10.31 -2.28
N GLY A 251 6.67 9.72 -3.38
CA GLY A 251 5.41 10.10 -4.00
C GLY A 251 4.21 9.87 -3.06
N ASN A 252 4.14 8.68 -2.43
CA ASN A 252 3.08 8.39 -1.46
C ASN A 252 3.12 9.37 -0.27
N THR A 253 4.31 9.68 0.24
CA THR A 253 4.46 10.66 1.33
C THR A 253 3.94 12.04 0.92
N ALA A 254 4.30 12.51 -0.26
CA ALA A 254 3.83 13.80 -0.78
C ALA A 254 2.31 13.82 -0.99
N GLY A 255 1.75 12.78 -1.64
CA GLY A 255 0.32 12.68 -1.90
C GLY A 255 -0.53 12.70 -0.63
N GLY A 256 -0.15 11.87 0.37
CA GLY A 256 -0.85 11.83 1.64
C GLY A 256 -0.65 13.10 2.48
N GLY A 257 0.55 13.70 2.42
CA GLY A 257 0.83 14.99 3.04
C GLY A 257 -0.05 16.12 2.47
N LEU A 258 -0.28 16.13 1.15
CA LEU A 258 -1.16 17.11 0.50
C LEU A 258 -2.62 16.98 0.97
N VAL A 259 -3.15 15.75 1.06
CA VAL A 259 -4.50 15.52 1.59
C VAL A 259 -4.58 15.91 3.07
N GLY A 260 -3.56 15.56 3.86
CA GLY A 260 -3.48 15.96 5.28
C GLY A 260 -3.45 17.46 5.48
N LEU A 261 -2.66 18.18 4.66
CA LEU A 261 -2.62 19.64 4.66
C LEU A 261 -3.97 20.25 4.30
N ALA A 262 -4.60 19.74 3.22
CA ALA A 262 -5.91 20.23 2.77
C ALA A 262 -6.99 20.02 3.84
N ALA A 263 -7.03 18.82 4.46
CA ALA A 263 -7.99 18.50 5.51
C ALA A 263 -7.81 19.42 6.73
N TRP A 264 -6.56 19.62 7.17
CA TRP A 264 -6.29 20.54 8.27
C TRP A 264 -6.68 21.98 7.93
N TYR A 265 -6.27 22.48 6.77
CA TYR A 265 -6.53 23.85 6.35
C TYR A 265 -8.02 24.18 6.24
N CYS A 266 -8.79 23.26 5.63
CA CYS A 266 -10.20 23.49 5.38
C CYS A 266 -11.07 23.29 6.63
N TYR A 267 -10.69 22.38 7.54
CA TYR A 267 -11.60 21.95 8.61
C TYR A 267 -11.11 22.25 10.03
N LEU A 268 -9.81 22.38 10.26
CA LEU A 268 -9.27 22.54 11.63
C LEU A 268 -8.59 23.88 11.86
N ARG A 269 -8.06 24.50 10.81
CA ARG A 269 -7.38 25.79 10.96
C ARG A 269 -8.34 26.84 11.49
N LYS A 270 -8.07 27.37 12.69
CA LYS A 270 -8.81 28.52 13.22
C LYS A 270 -8.54 29.73 12.30
N LYS A 271 -9.60 30.39 11.85
CA LYS A 271 -9.47 31.73 11.27
C LYS A 271 -9.06 32.64 12.43
N GLY A 272 -7.84 33.19 12.36
CA GLY A 272 -7.39 34.24 13.27
C GLY A 272 -8.23 35.49 13.11
#